data_a88890c5350e3322e55044f78fd5ca62
#
_entry.id   a88890c5350e3322e55044f78fd5ca62
#
_cell.length_a   1.000
_cell.length_b   1.000
_cell.length_c   1.000
_cell.angle_alpha   90.00
_cell.angle_beta   90.00
_cell.angle_gamma   90.00
#
_symmetry.space_group_name_H-M   'P 1'
#
loop_
_entity.id
_entity.type
_entity.pdbx_description
1 polymer ?
#
loop_
_entity_poly.entity_id
_entity_poly.type
_entity_poly.pdbx_seq_one_letter_code
_entity_poly.pdbx_strand_id
1 'polypeptide(L)'
;MGRLSVVGLGMSLPAQPAHSAHLRGTQMDFSGYARQSILKAPSARAVTGTGSLQNLLLSFTNGKGWGFAMGLTPEAISGYHSAYQVQRPVPYRATDALQGTASQAFLQTAFRWKAIALGYQFGYLWSTYERTQALQLPTQILPDYLLTRLRLKALVHTLGVLYQDSTDQWWYQVGLSYRFRSPLTGTHLYTFQKSLSYTDIIVDTFAYERGRLAYYPASYRGGISLGRKSWMLGIEGGYTQAPGAWNWPGFWHAEGKSSWDARLGVEWMPDPRATAFYKRLRYQAGTYIQTFPYAPNRLYAGTLGIGWAFPRSASVCYLSAEYGRFPATRIREHYWQVSLGVAFREQWFVQPRID
;
A
#
# COMPACT_ATOMS: atom_id res chain seq x y z
N MET A 1 -2.29 -9.16 11.06
CA MET A 1 -3.77 -9.27 11.03
C MET A 1 -4.31 -8.99 9.62
N GLY A 2 -4.20 -9.87 8.63
CA GLY A 2 -4.87 -9.80 7.32
C GLY A 2 -4.87 -8.45 6.60
N ARG A 3 -3.89 -7.56 6.90
CA ARG A 3 -3.81 -6.17 6.40
C ARG A 3 -5.07 -5.32 6.69
N LEU A 4 -5.74 -5.53 7.83
CA LEU A 4 -6.83 -4.64 8.26
C LEU A 4 -6.32 -3.19 8.30
N SER A 5 -7.12 -2.25 7.82
CA SER A 5 -6.71 -0.86 7.61
C SER A 5 -7.69 0.18 8.16
N VAL A 6 -8.90 -0.22 8.51
CA VAL A 6 -9.96 0.68 9.01
C VAL A 6 -10.34 0.34 10.44
N VAL A 7 -10.12 -0.89 10.87
CA VAL A 7 -10.41 -1.36 12.23
C VAL A 7 -9.20 -2.10 12.80
N GLY A 8 -8.93 -1.90 14.08
CA GLY A 8 -7.80 -2.55 14.77
C GLY A 8 -7.45 -1.84 16.07
N LEU A 9 -6.88 -2.56 17.01
CA LEU A 9 -6.46 -2.02 18.31
C LEU A 9 -4.99 -1.63 18.31
N GLY A 10 -4.74 -0.43 18.79
CA GLY A 10 -3.43 -0.04 19.25
C GLY A 10 -2.35 0.18 18.18
N MET A 11 -2.70 0.22 16.91
CA MET A 11 -1.83 0.68 15.81
C MET A 11 -2.50 1.86 15.13
N SER A 12 -1.70 2.82 14.68
CA SER A 12 -2.22 3.86 13.80
C SER A 12 -2.64 3.27 12.48
N LEU A 13 -3.83 3.64 12.01
CA LEU A 13 -4.42 3.14 10.78
C LEU A 13 -4.43 4.27 9.73
N PRO A 14 -3.46 4.31 8.79
CA PRO A 14 -3.37 5.41 7.82
C PRO A 14 -4.63 5.57 6.97
N ALA A 15 -5.35 4.49 6.71
CA ALA A 15 -6.57 4.51 5.91
C ALA A 15 -7.84 4.93 6.68
N GLN A 16 -7.75 5.12 8.01
CA GLN A 16 -8.86 5.51 8.87
C GLN A 16 -8.53 6.79 9.66
N PRO A 17 -8.85 7.97 9.11
CA PRO A 17 -8.50 9.24 9.76
C PRO A 17 -9.06 9.41 11.16
N ALA A 18 -10.27 8.89 11.42
CA ALA A 18 -10.93 8.99 12.72
C ALA A 18 -10.21 8.24 13.85
N HIS A 19 -9.31 7.30 13.50
CA HIS A 19 -8.61 6.48 14.48
C HIS A 19 -7.65 7.30 15.36
N SER A 20 -7.07 8.38 14.84
CA SER A 20 -6.13 9.23 15.58
C SER A 20 -6.74 9.83 16.87
N ALA A 21 -8.06 10.03 16.91
CA ALA A 21 -8.75 10.54 18.10
C ALA A 21 -8.93 9.50 19.22
N HIS A 22 -8.74 8.21 18.93
CA HIS A 22 -8.80 7.10 19.91
C HIS A 22 -7.42 6.69 20.45
N LEU A 23 -6.35 7.25 19.92
CA LEU A 23 -5.00 6.99 20.40
C LEU A 23 -4.81 7.56 21.82
N ARG A 24 -3.91 6.96 22.57
CA ARG A 24 -3.49 7.44 23.86
C ARG A 24 -2.04 7.90 23.80
N GLY A 25 -1.82 9.20 23.97
CA GLY A 25 -0.48 9.79 23.91
C GLY A 25 0.04 9.99 22.48
N THR A 26 1.34 10.09 22.34
CA THR A 26 2.04 10.22 21.06
C THR A 26 2.50 8.86 20.61
N GLN A 27 2.35 8.56 19.33
CA GLN A 27 2.77 7.32 18.71
C GLN A 27 3.51 7.62 17.42
N MET A 28 4.65 6.97 17.25
CA MET A 28 5.42 6.97 16.01
C MET A 28 5.50 5.54 15.49
N ASP A 29 4.97 5.30 14.30
CA ASP A 29 4.98 4.01 13.63
C ASP A 29 5.91 4.05 12.43
N PHE A 30 6.80 3.08 12.37
CA PHE A 30 7.69 2.84 11.25
C PHE A 30 7.61 1.38 10.85
N SER A 31 7.43 1.09 9.57
CA SER A 31 7.48 -0.28 9.06
C SER A 31 8.03 -0.35 7.64
N GLY A 32 8.66 -1.48 7.36
CA GLY A 32 9.19 -1.82 6.05
C GLY A 32 8.96 -3.28 5.73
N TYR A 33 9.14 -3.64 4.47
CA TYR A 33 9.02 -5.02 4.02
C TYR A 33 10.07 -5.38 2.98
N ALA A 34 10.36 -6.68 2.90
CA ALA A 34 11.06 -7.32 1.79
C ALA A 34 10.14 -8.38 1.17
N ARG A 35 10.04 -8.41 -0.15
CA ARG A 35 9.19 -9.32 -0.90
C ARG A 35 9.99 -10.02 -1.98
N GLN A 36 9.80 -11.31 -2.12
CA GLN A 36 10.29 -12.13 -3.22
C GLN A 36 9.10 -12.67 -4.01
N SER A 37 9.05 -12.39 -5.30
CA SER A 37 8.02 -12.88 -6.22
C SER A 37 8.62 -13.88 -7.21
N ILE A 38 7.91 -14.98 -7.40
CA ILE A 38 8.21 -16.03 -8.38
C ILE A 38 7.15 -15.97 -9.47
N LEU A 39 7.56 -15.55 -10.64
CA LEU A 39 6.74 -15.46 -11.83
C LEU A 39 6.94 -16.72 -12.67
N LYS A 40 5.85 -17.39 -13.05
CA LYS A 40 5.85 -18.60 -13.89
C LYS A 40 4.99 -18.37 -15.11
N ALA A 41 5.59 -18.45 -16.29
CA ALA A 41 4.93 -18.53 -17.59
C ALA A 41 5.11 -19.95 -18.16
N PRO A 42 4.36 -20.36 -19.20
CA PRO A 42 4.49 -21.70 -19.79
C PRO A 42 5.91 -22.09 -20.20
N SER A 43 6.70 -21.12 -20.68
CA SER A 43 8.06 -21.32 -21.18
C SER A 43 9.15 -20.63 -20.37
N ALA A 44 8.81 -19.93 -19.27
CA ALA A 44 9.78 -19.12 -18.53
C ALA A 44 9.45 -19.05 -17.02
N ARG A 45 10.51 -18.89 -16.23
CA ARG A 45 10.41 -18.61 -14.81
C ARG A 45 11.35 -17.44 -14.45
N ALA A 46 10.83 -16.47 -13.70
CA ALA A 46 11.62 -15.37 -13.17
C ALA A 46 11.42 -15.26 -11.66
N VAL A 47 12.46 -14.79 -10.97
CA VAL A 47 12.42 -14.48 -9.55
C VAL A 47 12.81 -13.01 -9.41
N THR A 48 11.98 -12.24 -8.72
CA THR A 48 12.22 -10.81 -8.48
C THR A 48 12.16 -10.54 -6.99
N GLY A 49 12.99 -9.59 -6.53
CA GLY A 49 12.99 -9.12 -5.15
C GLY A 49 12.68 -7.63 -5.09
N THR A 50 11.87 -7.21 -4.14
CA THR A 50 11.60 -5.81 -3.86
C THR A 50 11.61 -5.58 -2.35
N GLY A 51 12.00 -4.38 -1.93
CA GLY A 51 11.89 -3.96 -0.55
C GLY A 51 11.53 -2.48 -0.50
N SER A 52 10.75 -2.10 0.49
CA SER A 52 10.33 -0.71 0.64
C SER A 52 9.88 -0.40 2.06
N LEU A 53 9.84 0.90 2.35
CA LEU A 53 9.08 1.43 3.46
C LEU A 53 7.60 1.06 3.25
N GLN A 54 6.91 0.66 4.32
CA GLN A 54 5.48 0.39 4.30
C GLN A 54 4.67 1.56 4.84
N ASN A 55 5.12 2.16 5.94
CA ASN A 55 4.59 3.42 6.48
C ASN A 55 5.61 4.12 7.39
N LEU A 56 5.49 5.42 7.45
CA LEU A 56 6.04 6.27 8.49
C LEU A 56 4.92 7.16 8.97
N LEU A 57 4.56 7.09 10.25
CA LEU A 57 3.41 7.79 10.79
C LEU A 57 3.74 8.34 12.17
N LEU A 58 3.45 9.60 12.39
CA LEU A 58 3.48 10.27 13.69
C LEU A 58 2.07 10.68 14.04
N SER A 59 1.58 10.24 15.19
CA SER A 59 0.23 10.53 15.68
C SER A 59 0.29 11.05 17.10
N PHE A 60 -0.56 12.00 17.44
CA PHE A 60 -0.69 12.52 18.79
C PHE A 60 -2.12 12.94 19.09
N THR A 61 -2.46 12.94 20.36
CA THR A 61 -3.77 13.32 20.85
C THR A 61 -3.62 14.31 22.02
N ASN A 62 -4.56 15.25 22.13
CA ASN A 62 -4.59 16.20 23.24
C ASN A 62 -5.30 15.66 24.49
N GLY A 63 -5.74 14.41 24.47
CA GLY A 63 -6.51 13.80 25.57
C GLY A 63 -7.96 14.28 25.73
N LYS A 64 -8.33 15.38 25.02
CA LYS A 64 -9.67 16.01 25.07
C LYS A 64 -10.55 15.63 23.87
N GLY A 65 -10.22 14.52 23.19
CA GLY A 65 -10.96 14.03 22.03
C GLY A 65 -10.38 14.45 20.66
N TRP A 66 -9.43 15.35 20.59
CA TRP A 66 -8.74 15.70 19.35
C TRP A 66 -7.54 14.80 19.12
N GLY A 67 -7.43 14.29 17.89
CA GLY A 67 -6.29 13.52 17.41
C GLY A 67 -5.75 14.11 16.12
N PHE A 68 -4.43 14.06 15.97
CA PHE A 68 -3.72 14.50 14.78
C PHE A 68 -2.75 13.41 14.35
N ALA A 69 -2.54 13.30 13.05
CA ALA A 69 -1.49 12.45 12.54
C ALA A 69 -0.90 13.04 11.26
N MET A 70 0.38 12.73 11.02
CA MET A 70 1.06 13.01 9.76
C MET A 70 1.86 11.78 9.36
N GLY A 71 1.98 11.55 8.07
CA GLY A 71 2.71 10.37 7.63
C GLY A 71 3.05 10.35 6.16
N LEU A 72 3.83 9.31 5.86
CA LEU A 72 4.26 8.95 4.52
C LEU A 72 3.93 7.48 4.28
N THR A 73 3.18 7.19 3.23
CA THR A 73 2.86 5.81 2.82
C THR A 73 3.14 5.62 1.34
N PRO A 74 3.80 4.52 0.93
CA PRO A 74 3.80 4.12 -0.45
C PRO A 74 2.40 3.61 -0.83
N GLU A 75 1.87 4.11 -1.94
CA GLU A 75 0.57 3.68 -2.50
C GLU A 75 0.74 2.54 -3.51
N ALA A 76 1.82 2.58 -4.29
CA ALA A 76 2.15 1.55 -5.25
C ALA A 76 3.65 1.50 -5.53
N ILE A 77 4.14 0.30 -5.72
CA ILE A 77 5.46 0.03 -6.28
C ILE A 77 5.24 -0.97 -7.41
N SER A 78 5.68 -0.61 -8.60
CA SER A 78 5.55 -1.48 -9.76
C SER A 78 6.89 -1.59 -10.48
N GLY A 79 7.18 -2.80 -10.95
CA GLY A 79 8.36 -3.03 -11.76
C GLY A 79 8.25 -4.41 -12.42
N TYR A 80 8.58 -4.46 -13.68
CA TYR A 80 8.82 -5.70 -14.41
C TYR A 80 9.92 -5.48 -15.45
N HIS A 81 10.54 -6.56 -15.82
CA HIS A 81 11.45 -6.64 -16.97
C HIS A 81 11.11 -7.90 -17.74
N SER A 82 10.83 -7.76 -19.02
CA SER A 82 10.57 -8.87 -19.93
C SER A 82 11.48 -8.77 -21.16
N ALA A 83 11.96 -9.91 -21.62
CA ALA A 83 12.69 -10.02 -22.88
C ALA A 83 12.07 -11.15 -23.69
N TYR A 84 11.82 -10.91 -24.96
CA TYR A 84 11.27 -11.90 -25.87
C TYR A 84 11.86 -11.78 -27.25
N GLN A 85 11.86 -12.88 -27.97
CA GLN A 85 12.34 -12.95 -29.33
C GLN A 85 11.18 -13.30 -30.25
N VAL A 86 11.00 -12.51 -31.30
CA VAL A 86 10.03 -12.76 -32.36
C VAL A 86 10.78 -13.29 -33.57
N GLN A 87 10.31 -14.39 -34.16
CA GLN A 87 10.97 -15.05 -35.24
C GLN A 87 10.39 -14.73 -36.64
N ARG A 88 9.16 -14.20 -36.69
CA ARG A 88 8.44 -13.94 -37.94
C ARG A 88 7.72 -12.59 -37.91
N PRO A 89 7.59 -11.88 -39.03
CA PRO A 89 8.20 -12.11 -40.36
C PRO A 89 9.68 -11.79 -40.39
N VAL A 90 10.18 -10.87 -39.55
CA VAL A 90 11.59 -10.54 -39.37
C VAL A 90 11.99 -10.88 -37.95
N PRO A 91 13.07 -11.63 -37.74
CA PRO A 91 13.50 -11.92 -36.36
C PRO A 91 13.96 -10.62 -35.67
N TYR A 92 13.54 -10.42 -34.43
CA TYR A 92 14.02 -9.33 -33.60
C TYR A 92 13.96 -9.69 -32.11
N ARG A 93 14.82 -9.04 -31.35
CA ARG A 93 14.79 -9.12 -29.89
C ARG A 93 14.14 -7.86 -29.34
N ALA A 94 13.16 -8.02 -28.47
CA ALA A 94 12.54 -6.92 -27.78
C ALA A 94 12.67 -7.09 -26.27
N THR A 95 12.87 -5.97 -25.59
CA THR A 95 12.80 -5.89 -24.14
C THR A 95 11.80 -4.83 -23.74
N ASP A 96 11.09 -5.08 -22.66
CA ASP A 96 10.11 -4.15 -22.09
C ASP A 96 10.30 -4.16 -20.57
N ALA A 97 10.65 -3.01 -20.03
CA ALA A 97 10.85 -2.81 -18.61
C ALA A 97 10.01 -1.64 -18.13
N LEU A 98 9.32 -1.85 -17.01
CA LEU A 98 8.60 -0.81 -16.30
C LEU A 98 9.13 -0.74 -14.88
N GLN A 99 9.37 0.47 -14.41
CA GLN A 99 9.63 0.74 -13.00
C GLN A 99 8.86 1.98 -12.57
N GLY A 100 8.42 2.00 -11.32
CA GLY A 100 7.71 3.16 -10.83
C GLY A 100 7.28 3.04 -9.39
N THR A 101 7.07 4.20 -8.79
CA THR A 101 6.60 4.32 -7.43
C THR A 101 5.53 5.39 -7.34
N ALA A 102 4.58 5.19 -6.47
CA ALA A 102 3.64 6.19 -6.02
C ALA A 102 3.69 6.26 -4.50
N SER A 103 3.76 7.47 -3.96
CA SER A 103 3.83 7.71 -2.52
C SER A 103 2.87 8.84 -2.17
N GLN A 104 2.37 8.81 -0.95
CA GLN A 104 1.47 9.82 -0.40
C GLN A 104 2.02 10.34 0.92
N ALA A 105 2.19 11.65 1.04
CA ALA A 105 2.32 12.34 2.32
C ALA A 105 0.94 12.84 2.73
N PHE A 106 0.61 12.79 4.02
CA PHE A 106 -0.70 13.21 4.49
C PHE A 106 -0.67 13.82 5.87
N LEU A 107 -1.70 14.63 6.12
CA LEU A 107 -2.07 15.18 7.43
C LEU A 107 -3.48 14.70 7.76
N GLN A 108 -3.69 14.28 9.00
CA GLN A 108 -4.98 13.85 9.51
C GLN A 108 -5.36 14.69 10.73
N THR A 109 -6.65 14.95 10.85
CA THR A 109 -7.25 15.47 12.07
C THR A 109 -8.51 14.68 12.37
N ALA A 110 -8.79 14.46 13.65
CA ALA A 110 -9.97 13.75 14.08
C ALA A 110 -10.50 14.33 15.39
N PHE A 111 -11.79 14.21 15.56
CA PHE A 111 -12.48 14.58 16.79
C PHE A 111 -13.36 13.44 17.26
N ARG A 112 -13.23 13.10 18.54
CA ARG A 112 -14.04 12.08 19.21
C ARG A 112 -15.05 12.73 20.13
N TRP A 113 -16.30 12.35 19.94
CA TRP A 113 -17.39 12.65 20.82
C TRP A 113 -17.98 11.35 21.37
N LYS A 114 -17.76 11.09 22.65
CA LYS A 114 -18.13 9.83 23.32
C LYS A 114 -17.53 8.61 22.57
N ALA A 115 -18.38 7.71 22.05
CA ALA A 115 -17.99 6.51 21.33
C ALA A 115 -17.70 6.74 19.84
N ILE A 116 -18.11 7.88 19.27
CA ILE A 116 -17.97 8.18 17.84
C ILE A 116 -16.80 9.12 17.63
N ALA A 117 -15.99 8.85 16.61
CA ALA A 117 -14.98 9.76 16.11
C ALA A 117 -15.20 10.04 14.63
N LEU A 118 -14.98 11.29 14.24
CA LEU A 118 -14.96 11.75 12.85
C LEU A 118 -13.56 12.20 12.55
N GLY A 119 -13.07 11.86 11.36
CA GLY A 119 -11.72 12.20 10.92
C GLY A 119 -11.67 12.65 9.48
N TYR A 120 -10.73 13.51 9.20
CA TYR A 120 -10.43 14.01 7.87
C TYR A 120 -8.93 13.91 7.60
N GLN A 121 -8.59 13.46 6.40
CA GLN A 121 -7.22 13.39 5.90
C GLN A 121 -7.09 14.19 4.62
N PHE A 122 -6.07 15.02 4.59
CA PHE A 122 -5.58 15.70 3.42
C PHE A 122 -4.24 15.08 3.02
N GLY A 123 -4.11 14.63 1.78
CA GLY A 123 -2.92 13.98 1.26
C GLY A 123 -2.42 14.58 -0.03
N TYR A 124 -1.11 14.57 -0.20
CA TYR A 124 -0.43 14.86 -1.45
C TYR A 124 0.18 13.57 -2.00
N LEU A 125 -0.35 13.12 -3.13
CA LEU A 125 0.13 11.95 -3.88
C LEU A 125 1.10 12.42 -4.96
N TRP A 126 2.22 11.74 -5.09
CA TRP A 126 3.13 11.86 -6.24
C TRP A 126 3.54 10.50 -6.73
N SER A 127 3.77 10.39 -8.03
CA SER A 127 4.24 9.15 -8.64
C SER A 127 5.15 9.44 -9.82
N THR A 128 6.08 8.52 -10.05
CA THR A 128 6.92 8.49 -11.23
C THR A 128 6.95 7.09 -11.77
N TYR A 129 6.61 6.94 -13.04
CA TYR A 129 6.69 5.68 -13.78
C TYR A 129 7.56 5.89 -15.00
N GLU A 130 8.43 4.93 -15.26
CA GLU A 130 9.31 4.91 -16.41
C GLU A 130 9.21 3.55 -17.09
N ARG A 131 8.90 3.57 -18.38
CA ARG A 131 8.86 2.38 -19.23
C ARG A 131 9.90 2.50 -20.31
N THR A 132 10.77 1.53 -20.39
CA THR A 132 11.80 1.42 -21.43
C THR A 132 11.47 0.24 -22.32
N GLN A 133 11.21 0.50 -23.57
CA GLN A 133 11.06 -0.53 -24.58
C GLN A 133 12.27 -0.47 -25.51
N ALA A 134 12.93 -1.60 -25.72
CA ALA A 134 14.05 -1.69 -26.63
C ALA A 134 13.74 -2.70 -27.74
N LEU A 135 14.12 -2.36 -28.95
CA LEU A 135 13.98 -3.19 -30.13
C LEU A 135 15.35 -3.34 -30.79
N GLN A 136 15.79 -4.56 -31.02
CA GLN A 136 17.04 -4.88 -31.68
C GLN A 136 16.80 -5.82 -32.88
N LEU A 137 17.06 -5.35 -34.06
CA LEU A 137 17.10 -6.15 -35.29
C LEU A 137 18.43 -6.89 -35.40
N PRO A 138 18.50 -8.05 -36.09
CA PRO A 138 19.73 -8.81 -36.26
C PRO A 138 20.89 -8.03 -36.93
N THR A 139 20.53 -7.04 -37.73
CA THR A 139 21.49 -6.17 -38.44
C THR A 139 21.95 -4.98 -37.59
N GLN A 140 21.37 -4.77 -36.39
CA GLN A 140 21.74 -3.66 -35.53
C GLN A 140 22.71 -4.13 -34.44
N ILE A 141 23.76 -3.34 -34.24
CA ILE A 141 24.73 -3.56 -33.15
C ILE A 141 24.10 -3.18 -31.80
N LEU A 142 23.35 -2.08 -31.76
CA LEU A 142 22.69 -1.55 -30.57
C LEU A 142 21.17 -1.47 -30.76
N PRO A 143 20.37 -1.69 -29.74
CA PRO A 143 18.91 -1.56 -29.81
C PRO A 143 18.48 -0.10 -29.91
N ASP A 144 17.34 0.11 -30.55
CA ASP A 144 16.60 1.36 -30.47
C ASP A 144 15.72 1.35 -29.21
N TYR A 145 15.61 2.49 -28.54
CA TYR A 145 14.87 2.63 -27.30
C TYR A 145 13.68 3.58 -27.44
N LEU A 146 12.55 3.19 -26.89
CA LEU A 146 11.43 4.07 -26.60
C LEU A 146 11.32 4.21 -25.09
N LEU A 147 11.65 5.39 -24.59
CA LEU A 147 11.51 5.75 -23.19
C LEU A 147 10.20 6.52 -22.98
N THR A 148 9.35 6.02 -22.12
CA THR A 148 8.11 6.68 -21.72
C THR A 148 8.18 7.01 -20.25
N ARG A 149 8.14 8.29 -19.90
CA ARG A 149 8.18 8.77 -18.53
C ARG A 149 6.89 9.47 -18.16
N LEU A 150 6.28 9.02 -17.08
CA LEU A 150 5.05 9.55 -16.55
C LEU A 150 5.27 10.04 -15.11
N ARG A 151 4.98 11.30 -14.86
CA ARG A 151 4.99 11.90 -13.52
C ARG A 151 3.61 12.42 -13.20
N LEU A 152 3.03 11.97 -12.08
CA LEU A 152 1.69 12.35 -11.65
C LEU A 152 1.71 12.90 -10.25
N LYS A 153 0.74 13.77 -9.98
CA LYS A 153 0.45 14.31 -8.66
C LYS A 153 -1.04 14.52 -8.48
N ALA A 154 -1.50 14.39 -7.24
CA ALA A 154 -2.90 14.66 -6.87
C ALA A 154 -3.00 15.14 -5.42
N LEU A 155 -4.03 15.92 -5.14
CA LEU A 155 -4.51 16.16 -3.79
C LEU A 155 -5.59 15.11 -3.48
N VAL A 156 -5.42 14.39 -2.40
CA VAL A 156 -6.29 13.28 -2.00
C VAL A 156 -6.97 13.63 -0.69
N HIS A 157 -8.27 13.45 -0.64
CA HIS A 157 -9.09 13.72 0.52
C HIS A 157 -9.75 12.43 1.00
N THR A 158 -9.72 12.16 2.30
CA THR A 158 -10.38 10.99 2.89
C THR A 158 -11.15 11.41 4.13
N LEU A 159 -12.40 10.98 4.22
CA LEU A 159 -13.22 11.08 5.42
C LEU A 159 -13.26 9.73 6.13
N GLY A 160 -13.32 9.75 7.45
CA GLY A 160 -13.46 8.55 8.26
C GLY A 160 -14.45 8.75 9.39
N VAL A 161 -15.19 7.70 9.68
CA VAL A 161 -16.07 7.59 10.85
C VAL A 161 -15.68 6.33 11.59
N LEU A 162 -15.55 6.42 12.90
CA LEU A 162 -15.20 5.30 13.75
C LEU A 162 -16.10 5.33 14.99
N TYR A 163 -16.80 4.23 15.20
CA TYR A 163 -17.51 3.95 16.44
C TYR A 163 -16.70 2.94 17.24
N GLN A 164 -16.41 3.24 18.49
CA GLN A 164 -15.70 2.34 19.40
C GLN A 164 -16.33 2.40 20.76
N ASP A 165 -16.67 1.24 21.32
CA ASP A 165 -17.22 1.11 22.65
C ASP A 165 -16.75 -0.18 23.31
N SER A 166 -16.94 -0.30 24.60
CA SER A 166 -16.56 -1.47 25.37
C SER A 166 -17.53 -1.72 26.52
N THR A 167 -17.83 -2.98 26.74
CA THR A 167 -18.46 -3.48 27.95
C THR A 167 -17.39 -4.12 28.86
N ASP A 168 -17.74 -4.59 30.03
CA ASP A 168 -16.79 -5.25 30.96
C ASP A 168 -16.06 -6.44 30.36
N GLN A 169 -16.66 -7.11 29.37
CA GLN A 169 -16.12 -8.31 28.76
C GLN A 169 -15.74 -8.15 27.27
N TRP A 170 -16.43 -7.28 26.57
CA TRP A 170 -16.30 -7.13 25.13
C TRP A 170 -15.89 -5.72 24.75
N TRP A 171 -15.06 -5.64 23.74
CA TRP A 171 -14.69 -4.44 23.05
C TRP A 171 -15.10 -4.59 21.57
N TYR A 172 -15.68 -3.55 20.99
CA TYR A 172 -16.08 -3.55 19.59
C TYR A 172 -15.82 -2.22 18.93
N GLN A 173 -15.55 -2.31 17.64
CA GLN A 173 -15.24 -1.17 16.79
C GLN A 173 -15.87 -1.37 15.43
N VAL A 174 -16.48 -0.30 14.90
CA VAL A 174 -17.03 -0.23 13.54
C VAL A 174 -16.42 0.98 12.86
N GLY A 175 -15.77 0.78 11.72
CA GLY A 175 -15.09 1.83 10.97
C GLY A 175 -15.60 1.92 9.55
N LEU A 176 -15.74 3.16 9.05
CA LEU A 176 -16.03 3.49 7.66
C LEU A 176 -15.07 4.56 7.20
N SER A 177 -14.53 4.44 6.00
CA SER A 177 -13.74 5.48 5.35
C SER A 177 -14.14 5.65 3.89
N TYR A 178 -14.09 6.90 3.43
CA TYR A 178 -14.38 7.28 2.06
C TYR A 178 -13.28 8.19 1.53
N ARG A 179 -12.62 7.78 0.46
CA ARG A 179 -11.65 8.56 -0.29
C ARG A 179 -12.32 9.14 -1.52
N PHE A 180 -12.19 10.44 -1.69
CA PHE A 180 -12.78 11.14 -2.83
C PHE A 180 -12.01 10.88 -4.13
N ARG A 181 -12.72 10.92 -5.24
CA ARG A 181 -12.09 10.94 -6.56
C ARG A 181 -11.32 12.24 -6.74
N SER A 182 -10.06 12.14 -7.16
CA SER A 182 -9.16 13.28 -7.30
C SER A 182 -8.53 13.35 -8.70
N PRO A 183 -8.38 14.54 -9.31
CA PRO A 183 -7.72 14.66 -10.60
C PRO A 183 -6.22 14.38 -10.44
N LEU A 184 -5.69 13.51 -11.31
CA LEU A 184 -4.27 13.26 -11.50
C LEU A 184 -3.74 14.21 -12.55
N THR A 185 -2.90 15.13 -12.14
CA THR A 185 -2.22 16.08 -13.03
C THR A 185 -0.76 15.72 -13.13
N GLY A 186 -0.15 16.02 -14.25
CA GLY A 186 1.28 15.73 -14.40
C GLY A 186 1.80 15.92 -15.80
N THR A 187 2.87 15.20 -16.10
CA THR A 187 3.58 15.23 -17.38
C THR A 187 3.78 13.84 -17.91
N HIS A 188 3.61 13.70 -19.21
CA HIS A 188 3.86 12.49 -19.96
C HIS A 188 4.87 12.80 -21.07
N LEU A 189 5.98 12.12 -21.08
CA LEU A 189 7.10 12.35 -22.01
C LEU A 189 7.42 11.06 -22.77
N TYR A 190 7.49 11.17 -24.08
CA TYR A 190 7.97 10.12 -24.98
C TYR A 190 9.29 10.56 -25.59
N THR A 191 10.31 9.73 -25.42
CA THR A 191 11.62 9.96 -26.02
C THR A 191 12.01 8.72 -26.80
N PHE A 192 12.29 8.91 -28.09
CA PHE A 192 12.85 7.88 -28.93
C PHE A 192 14.36 8.09 -29.01
N GLN A 193 15.12 7.04 -28.83
CA GLN A 193 16.56 7.03 -28.93
C GLN A 193 16.96 5.98 -29.92
N LYS A 194 17.55 6.42 -31.02
CA LYS A 194 18.11 5.57 -32.06
C LYS A 194 19.62 5.54 -31.93
N SER A 195 20.18 4.34 -31.83
CA SER A 195 21.62 4.13 -31.74
C SER A 195 22.17 3.81 -33.16
N LEU A 196 22.92 4.71 -33.74
CA LEU A 196 23.56 4.50 -35.05
C LEU A 196 24.91 3.81 -34.90
N SER A 197 25.66 4.16 -33.83
CA SER A 197 26.93 3.56 -33.46
C SER A 197 27.11 3.62 -31.95
N TYR A 198 28.24 3.16 -31.43
CA TYR A 198 28.56 3.27 -29.99
C TYR A 198 28.71 4.73 -29.53
N THR A 199 29.00 5.64 -30.48
CA THR A 199 29.22 7.08 -30.20
C THR A 199 28.06 7.95 -30.65
N ASP A 200 27.32 7.51 -31.68
CA ASP A 200 26.31 8.33 -32.34
C ASP A 200 24.92 7.87 -31.92
N ILE A 201 24.28 8.66 -31.05
CA ILE A 201 22.94 8.42 -30.53
C ILE A 201 22.06 9.61 -30.90
N ILE A 202 21.00 9.34 -31.67
CA ILE A 202 19.98 10.34 -31.97
C ILE A 202 18.90 10.22 -30.89
N VAL A 203 18.63 11.31 -30.18
CA VAL A 203 17.53 11.40 -29.20
C VAL A 203 16.52 12.40 -29.71
N ASP A 204 15.29 11.95 -29.86
CA ASP A 204 14.17 12.78 -30.25
C ASP A 204 13.03 12.66 -29.25
N THR A 205 12.49 13.79 -28.83
CA THR A 205 11.32 13.87 -27.96
C THR A 205 10.12 14.23 -28.81
N PHE A 206 9.30 13.23 -29.12
CA PHE A 206 8.22 13.39 -30.09
C PHE A 206 6.84 13.65 -29.48
N ALA A 207 6.67 13.54 -28.16
CA ALA A 207 5.44 13.94 -27.49
C ALA A 207 5.69 14.40 -26.05
N TYR A 208 5.04 15.48 -25.68
CA TYR A 208 5.04 15.99 -24.33
C TYR A 208 3.63 16.47 -24.00
N GLU A 209 2.98 15.79 -23.07
CA GLU A 209 1.64 16.15 -22.60
C GLU A 209 1.72 16.65 -21.15
N ARG A 210 1.02 17.74 -20.87
CA ARG A 210 0.91 18.33 -19.53
C ARG A 210 -0.54 18.66 -19.21
N GLY A 211 -0.95 18.37 -17.98
CA GLY A 211 -2.29 18.73 -17.51
C GLY A 211 -2.97 17.64 -16.73
N ARG A 212 -4.28 17.55 -16.87
CA ARG A 212 -5.09 16.48 -16.26
C ARG A 212 -5.00 15.25 -17.14
N LEU A 213 -4.33 14.22 -16.66
CA LEU A 213 -4.10 12.99 -17.40
C LEU A 213 -5.09 11.88 -17.04
N ALA A 214 -5.57 11.86 -15.79
CA ALA A 214 -6.46 10.82 -15.30
C ALA A 214 -7.16 11.25 -13.99
N TYR A 215 -7.81 10.27 -13.33
CA TYR A 215 -8.36 10.46 -11.99
C TYR A 215 -7.87 9.36 -11.06
N TYR A 216 -7.48 9.75 -9.86
CA TYR A 216 -7.32 8.83 -8.76
C TYR A 216 -8.71 8.39 -8.30
N PRO A 217 -9.01 7.08 -8.27
CA PRO A 217 -10.38 6.60 -8.09
C PRO A 217 -10.90 6.84 -6.67
N ALA A 218 -12.20 7.05 -6.55
CA ALA A 218 -12.86 7.03 -5.26
C ALA A 218 -12.86 5.62 -4.67
N SER A 219 -12.74 5.52 -3.36
CA SER A 219 -12.79 4.23 -2.67
C SER A 219 -13.58 4.31 -1.36
N TYR A 220 -14.29 3.23 -1.07
CA TYR A 220 -15.05 3.01 0.14
C TYR A 220 -14.43 1.84 0.89
N ARG A 221 -14.33 1.94 2.19
CA ARG A 221 -13.83 0.86 3.03
C ARG A 221 -14.59 0.82 4.33
N GLY A 222 -14.99 -0.36 4.76
CA GLY A 222 -15.69 -0.57 6.01
C GLY A 222 -15.22 -1.82 6.71
N GLY A 223 -15.31 -1.83 8.04
CA GLY A 223 -14.92 -2.98 8.83
C GLY A 223 -15.51 -2.99 10.22
N ILE A 224 -15.51 -4.17 10.80
CA ILE A 224 -15.94 -4.44 12.17
C ILE A 224 -14.83 -5.22 12.86
N SER A 225 -14.53 -4.87 14.10
CA SER A 225 -13.69 -5.71 14.96
C SER A 225 -14.33 -5.91 16.32
N LEU A 226 -14.15 -7.11 16.85
CA LEU A 226 -14.64 -7.56 18.14
C LEU A 226 -13.46 -8.10 18.93
N GLY A 227 -13.37 -7.75 20.21
CA GLY A 227 -12.35 -8.26 21.10
C GLY A 227 -12.94 -8.71 22.43
N ARG A 228 -12.37 -9.77 22.98
CA ARG A 228 -12.72 -10.27 24.31
C ARG A 228 -11.46 -10.75 25.01
N LYS A 229 -11.13 -10.14 26.17
CA LYS A 229 -9.91 -10.49 26.93
C LYS A 229 -8.66 -10.52 26.05
N SER A 230 -8.22 -11.72 25.70
CA SER A 230 -6.98 -11.96 24.94
C SER A 230 -7.18 -12.12 23.42
N TRP A 231 -8.42 -12.11 22.94
CA TRP A 231 -8.73 -12.33 21.53
C TRP A 231 -9.30 -11.08 20.87
N MET A 232 -8.91 -10.86 19.62
CA MET A 232 -9.55 -9.89 18.75
C MET A 232 -9.75 -10.53 17.38
N LEU A 233 -10.95 -10.33 16.80
CA LEU A 233 -11.33 -10.71 15.45
C LEU A 233 -11.71 -9.46 14.69
N GLY A 234 -11.28 -9.34 13.44
CA GLY A 234 -11.64 -8.23 12.54
C GLY A 234 -11.98 -8.72 11.15
N ILE A 235 -13.01 -8.11 10.56
CA ILE A 235 -13.38 -8.28 9.16
C ILE A 235 -13.48 -6.91 8.51
N GLU A 236 -13.00 -6.80 7.28
CA GLU A 236 -12.99 -5.55 6.53
C GLU A 236 -13.27 -5.82 5.05
N GLY A 237 -14.01 -4.90 4.42
CA GLY A 237 -14.24 -4.89 2.98
C GLY A 237 -13.91 -3.53 2.37
N GLY A 238 -13.40 -3.54 1.15
CA GLY A 238 -13.08 -2.36 0.38
C GLY A 238 -13.66 -2.43 -1.02
N TYR A 239 -14.08 -1.28 -1.56
CA TYR A 239 -14.49 -1.11 -2.93
C TYR A 239 -13.85 0.14 -3.51
N THR A 240 -13.24 0.01 -4.67
CA THR A 240 -12.63 1.11 -5.41
C THR A 240 -13.30 1.21 -6.76
N GLN A 241 -13.80 2.39 -7.08
CA GLN A 241 -14.43 2.67 -8.37
C GLN A 241 -13.47 2.45 -9.53
N ALA A 242 -14.00 2.17 -10.71
CA ALA A 242 -13.20 2.11 -11.91
C ALA A 242 -12.44 3.43 -12.12
N PRO A 243 -11.12 3.39 -12.38
CA PRO A 243 -10.34 4.62 -12.58
C PRO A 243 -10.69 5.39 -13.86
N GLY A 244 -11.57 4.87 -14.69
CA GLY A 244 -11.90 5.38 -16.01
C GLY A 244 -10.99 4.81 -17.09
N ALA A 245 -11.29 5.10 -18.35
CA ALA A 245 -10.41 4.73 -19.45
C ALA A 245 -9.13 5.55 -19.40
N TRP A 246 -8.00 4.89 -19.32
CA TRP A 246 -6.69 5.49 -19.37
C TRP A 246 -6.18 5.39 -20.81
N ASN A 247 -6.37 6.45 -21.56
CA ASN A 247 -5.83 6.56 -22.92
C ASN A 247 -4.42 7.15 -22.84
N TRP A 248 -3.46 6.33 -22.45
CA TRP A 248 -2.07 6.74 -22.47
C TRP A 248 -1.33 5.99 -23.57
N PRO A 249 -1.00 6.64 -24.66
CA PRO A 249 -0.14 6.06 -25.68
C PRO A 249 1.14 5.54 -25.02
N GLY A 250 1.52 4.30 -25.34
CA GLY A 250 2.69 3.66 -24.75
C GLY A 250 2.50 3.07 -23.34
N PHE A 251 1.42 3.39 -22.62
CA PHE A 251 1.03 2.73 -21.39
C PHE A 251 -0.25 1.98 -21.64
N TRP A 252 -0.88 1.31 -21.96
CA TRP A 252 -2.03 0.40 -22.00
C TRP A 252 -3.38 1.10 -22.22
N HIS A 253 -4.04 0.75 -23.28
CA HIS A 253 -5.45 0.94 -23.44
C HIS A 253 -6.17 -0.14 -22.63
N ALA A 254 -6.50 0.12 -21.38
CA ALA A 254 -7.31 -0.78 -20.60
C ALA A 254 -8.44 0.02 -19.95
N GLU A 255 -9.67 -0.37 -20.22
CA GLU A 255 -10.80 0.05 -19.40
C GLU A 255 -10.62 -0.55 -18.01
N GLY A 256 -10.35 0.31 -17.03
CA GLY A 256 -10.26 -0.11 -15.64
C GLY A 256 -11.63 -0.53 -15.14
N LYS A 257 -11.70 -1.70 -14.53
CA LYS A 257 -12.88 -2.18 -13.81
C LYS A 257 -12.82 -1.72 -12.35
N SER A 258 -13.96 -1.65 -11.70
CA SER A 258 -14.02 -1.51 -10.26
C SER A 258 -13.33 -2.70 -9.59
N SER A 259 -12.66 -2.43 -8.48
CA SER A 259 -11.99 -3.46 -7.69
C SER A 259 -12.57 -3.54 -6.28
N TRP A 260 -12.49 -4.70 -5.67
CA TRP A 260 -12.89 -4.92 -4.30
C TRP A 260 -11.88 -5.79 -3.58
N ASP A 261 -11.85 -5.66 -2.26
CA ASP A 261 -11.09 -6.53 -1.38
C ASP A 261 -11.91 -6.91 -0.15
N ALA A 262 -11.62 -8.09 0.38
CA ALA A 262 -12.15 -8.55 1.65
C ALA A 262 -11.02 -9.13 2.50
N ARG A 263 -11.03 -8.85 3.79
CA ARG A 263 -9.96 -9.15 4.72
C ARG A 263 -10.52 -9.70 6.02
N LEU A 264 -9.86 -10.70 6.56
CA LEU A 264 -10.14 -11.29 7.85
C LEU A 264 -8.85 -11.36 8.66
N GLY A 265 -8.91 -11.02 9.94
CA GLY A 265 -7.76 -11.08 10.81
C GLY A 265 -8.14 -11.47 12.23
N VAL A 266 -7.27 -12.23 12.87
CA VAL A 266 -7.37 -12.60 14.28
C VAL A 266 -6.06 -12.24 15.00
N GLU A 267 -6.18 -11.74 16.22
CA GLU A 267 -5.08 -11.52 17.15
C GLU A 267 -5.36 -12.24 18.46
N TRP A 268 -4.32 -12.87 18.98
CA TRP A 268 -4.35 -13.53 20.27
C TRP A 268 -3.14 -13.11 21.10
N MET A 269 -3.42 -12.60 22.30
CA MET A 269 -2.40 -12.24 23.29
C MET A 269 -2.73 -12.96 24.60
N PRO A 270 -2.06 -14.09 24.90
CA PRO A 270 -2.44 -14.97 26.00
C PRO A 270 -2.52 -14.28 27.35
N ASP A 271 -1.45 -13.63 27.78
CA ASP A 271 -1.38 -12.90 29.04
C ASP A 271 -0.29 -11.82 28.97
N PRO A 272 -0.67 -10.52 28.88
CA PRO A 272 0.30 -9.44 28.78
C PRO A 272 1.14 -9.23 30.04
N ARG A 273 0.73 -9.80 31.19
CA ARG A 273 1.41 -9.66 32.48
C ARG A 273 2.22 -10.89 32.87
N ALA A 274 2.20 -11.96 32.09
CA ALA A 274 2.92 -13.18 32.38
C ALA A 274 4.45 -12.94 32.48
N THR A 275 5.13 -13.67 33.32
CA THR A 275 6.59 -13.67 33.39
C THR A 275 7.21 -14.36 32.17
N ALA A 276 6.56 -15.40 31.65
CA ALA A 276 7.00 -16.14 30.49
C ALA A 276 6.85 -15.29 29.20
N PHE A 277 7.96 -15.11 28.47
CA PHE A 277 8.04 -14.25 27.29
C PHE A 277 6.98 -14.58 26.23
N TYR A 278 6.83 -15.88 25.87
CA TYR A 278 5.89 -16.32 24.85
C TYR A 278 4.41 -16.01 25.18
N LYS A 279 4.03 -15.89 26.43
CA LYS A 279 2.67 -15.52 26.86
C LYS A 279 2.38 -14.03 26.68
N ARG A 280 3.42 -13.18 26.60
CA ARG A 280 3.31 -11.74 26.36
C ARG A 280 3.31 -11.38 24.88
N LEU A 281 3.58 -12.36 24.01
CA LEU A 281 3.54 -12.13 22.57
C LEU A 281 2.12 -11.98 22.07
N ARG A 282 1.96 -11.14 21.05
CA ARG A 282 0.74 -11.02 20.24
C ARG A 282 0.89 -11.89 19.02
N TYR A 283 0.10 -12.92 18.92
CA TYR A 283 0.06 -13.80 17.74
C TYR A 283 -1.02 -13.30 16.79
N GLN A 284 -0.68 -13.15 15.54
CA GLN A 284 -1.58 -12.62 14.53
C GLN A 284 -1.66 -13.56 13.35
N ALA A 285 -2.87 -13.79 12.86
CA ALA A 285 -3.11 -14.51 11.63
C ALA A 285 -4.18 -13.78 10.82
N GLY A 286 -4.15 -13.94 9.51
CA GLY A 286 -5.18 -13.34 8.67
C GLY A 286 -5.11 -13.82 7.23
N THR A 287 -6.15 -13.50 6.51
CA THR A 287 -6.25 -13.78 5.08
C THR A 287 -6.96 -12.63 4.38
N TYR A 288 -6.68 -12.48 3.10
CA TYR A 288 -7.41 -11.53 2.28
C TYR A 288 -7.52 -12.00 0.83
N ILE A 289 -8.55 -11.49 0.18
CA ILE A 289 -8.78 -11.60 -1.25
C ILE A 289 -8.90 -10.20 -1.84
N GLN A 290 -8.29 -9.97 -2.99
CA GLN A 290 -8.30 -8.68 -3.67
C GLN A 290 -8.42 -8.84 -5.18
N THR A 291 -9.27 -8.02 -5.81
CA THR A 291 -9.34 -7.84 -7.26
C THR A 291 -8.54 -6.61 -7.69
N PHE A 292 -8.16 -6.55 -8.96
CA PHE A 292 -7.41 -5.43 -9.52
C PHE A 292 -8.14 -4.82 -10.71
N PRO A 293 -8.04 -3.49 -10.93
CA PRO A 293 -8.78 -2.79 -11.99
C PRO A 293 -8.47 -3.29 -13.40
N TYR A 294 -7.24 -3.75 -13.63
CA TYR A 294 -6.73 -4.12 -14.95
C TYR A 294 -6.42 -5.61 -15.10
N ALA A 295 -6.64 -6.39 -14.06
CA ALA A 295 -6.39 -7.82 -14.10
C ALA A 295 -7.67 -8.61 -13.83
N PRO A 296 -8.01 -9.62 -14.65
CA PRO A 296 -9.22 -10.40 -14.46
C PRO A 296 -9.14 -11.34 -13.25
N ASN A 297 -7.95 -11.55 -12.71
CA ASN A 297 -7.69 -12.52 -11.66
C ASN A 297 -7.66 -11.87 -10.27
N ARG A 298 -7.86 -12.71 -9.26
CA ARG A 298 -7.89 -12.31 -7.85
C ARG A 298 -6.59 -12.71 -7.17
N LEU A 299 -6.10 -11.86 -6.28
CA LEU A 299 -5.02 -12.20 -5.36
C LEU A 299 -5.63 -12.85 -4.12
N TYR A 300 -5.04 -13.96 -3.69
CA TYR A 300 -5.31 -14.62 -2.41
C TYR A 300 -4.04 -14.58 -1.58
N ALA A 301 -4.14 -14.17 -0.33
CA ALA A 301 -2.99 -14.15 0.55
C ALA A 301 -3.34 -14.53 1.98
N GLY A 302 -2.39 -15.19 2.63
CA GLY A 302 -2.41 -15.51 4.05
C GLY A 302 -1.25 -14.82 4.76
N THR A 303 -1.48 -14.38 5.99
CA THR A 303 -0.51 -13.64 6.81
C THR A 303 -0.40 -14.27 8.19
N LEU A 304 0.81 -14.32 8.72
CA LEU A 304 1.12 -14.68 10.10
C LEU A 304 2.02 -13.61 10.69
N GLY A 305 1.85 -13.30 11.96
CA GLY A 305 2.65 -12.26 12.59
C GLY A 305 2.81 -12.49 14.09
N ILE A 306 3.87 -11.89 14.61
CA ILE A 306 4.18 -11.87 16.04
C ILE A 306 4.48 -10.42 16.43
N GLY A 307 3.83 -9.95 17.49
CA GLY A 307 4.12 -8.66 18.09
C GLY A 307 4.66 -8.86 19.51
N TRP A 308 5.63 -8.04 19.91
CA TRP A 308 6.12 -8.03 21.29
C TRP A 308 6.23 -6.62 21.82
N ALA A 309 5.74 -6.43 23.03
CA ALA A 309 5.87 -5.17 23.73
C ALA A 309 7.23 -5.08 24.43
N PHE A 310 7.85 -3.90 24.38
CA PHE A 310 9.09 -3.67 25.13
C PHE A 310 8.79 -3.57 26.62
N PRO A 311 9.66 -4.14 27.48
CA PRO A 311 9.52 -4.01 28.91
C PRO A 311 9.49 -2.53 29.34
N ARG A 312 8.58 -2.17 30.23
CA ARG A 312 8.41 -0.80 30.77
C ARG A 312 8.07 0.29 29.76
N SER A 313 7.72 -0.09 28.53
CA SER A 313 7.30 0.83 27.47
C SER A 313 5.98 0.36 26.87
N ALA A 314 5.17 1.29 26.37
CA ALA A 314 4.01 0.96 25.57
C ALA A 314 4.35 0.66 24.11
N SER A 315 5.63 0.73 23.76
CA SER A 315 6.13 0.49 22.41
C SER A 315 6.09 -0.99 22.05
N VAL A 316 5.84 -1.28 20.79
CA VAL A 316 5.65 -2.65 20.28
C VAL A 316 6.43 -2.83 18.98
N CYS A 317 7.09 -3.97 18.84
CA CYS A 317 7.68 -4.39 17.58
C CYS A 317 6.85 -5.50 16.96
N TYR A 318 6.76 -5.53 15.65
CA TYR A 318 6.00 -6.52 14.88
C TYR A 318 6.86 -7.14 13.80
N LEU A 319 6.80 -8.45 13.70
CA LEU A 319 7.35 -9.23 12.59
C LEU A 319 6.22 -10.01 11.95
N SER A 320 6.07 -9.94 10.65
CA SER A 320 5.05 -10.70 9.94
C SER A 320 5.59 -11.31 8.65
N ALA A 321 5.04 -12.46 8.30
CA ALA A 321 5.26 -13.15 7.05
C ALA A 321 3.93 -13.24 6.30
N GLU A 322 3.98 -13.08 4.99
CA GLU A 322 2.83 -13.17 4.10
C GLU A 322 3.18 -14.06 2.91
N TYR A 323 2.26 -14.91 2.54
CA TYR A 323 2.30 -15.67 1.30
C TYR A 323 1.10 -15.30 0.46
N GLY A 324 1.33 -14.95 -0.80
CA GLY A 324 0.28 -14.61 -1.74
C GLY A 324 0.41 -15.33 -3.08
N ARG A 325 -0.74 -15.55 -3.71
CA ARG A 325 -0.86 -16.19 -5.01
C ARG A 325 -1.78 -15.38 -5.92
N PHE A 326 -1.27 -15.06 -7.09
CA PHE A 326 -2.00 -14.42 -8.16
C PHE A 326 -2.12 -15.40 -9.34
N PRO A 327 -3.25 -16.14 -9.46
CA PRO A 327 -3.46 -17.13 -10.51
C PRO A 327 -3.88 -16.47 -11.80
N ALA A 328 -2.93 -16.02 -12.62
CA ALA A 328 -3.22 -15.53 -13.97
C ALA A 328 -3.11 -16.65 -15.00
N THR A 329 -3.82 -16.50 -16.11
CA THR A 329 -3.85 -17.50 -17.18
C THR A 329 -2.51 -17.64 -17.91
N ARG A 330 -1.80 -16.52 -18.10
CA ARG A 330 -0.52 -16.50 -18.81
C ARG A 330 0.69 -16.47 -17.88
N ILE A 331 0.66 -15.69 -16.81
CA ILE A 331 1.76 -15.55 -15.86
C ILE A 331 1.20 -15.74 -14.46
N ARG A 332 1.61 -16.80 -13.80
CA ARG A 332 1.25 -17.07 -12.40
C ARG A 332 2.30 -16.45 -11.50
N GLU A 333 1.87 -15.70 -10.50
CA GLU A 333 2.75 -15.14 -9.48
C GLU A 333 2.49 -15.79 -8.12
N HIS A 334 3.56 -16.17 -7.45
CA HIS A 334 3.58 -16.51 -6.03
C HIS A 334 4.60 -15.62 -5.36
N TYR A 335 4.29 -15.11 -4.19
CA TYR A 335 5.25 -14.30 -3.45
C TYR A 335 5.27 -14.63 -1.98
N TRP A 336 6.43 -14.38 -1.40
CA TRP A 336 6.66 -14.31 0.03
C TRP A 336 7.07 -12.89 0.38
N GLN A 337 6.51 -12.38 1.47
CA GLN A 337 6.85 -11.08 1.99
C GLN A 337 7.10 -11.18 3.49
N VAL A 338 8.18 -10.57 3.96
CA VAL A 338 8.45 -10.39 5.37
C VAL A 338 8.38 -8.91 5.66
N SER A 339 7.67 -8.54 6.74
CA SER A 339 7.53 -7.15 7.16
C SER A 339 7.96 -7.00 8.60
N LEU A 340 8.69 -5.92 8.88
CA LEU A 340 9.10 -5.51 10.21
C LEU A 340 8.52 -4.13 10.49
N GLY A 341 7.98 -3.95 11.70
CA GLY A 341 7.44 -2.66 12.13
C GLY A 341 7.71 -2.41 13.60
N VAL A 342 7.84 -1.14 13.94
CA VAL A 342 7.99 -0.67 15.31
C VAL A 342 7.03 0.48 15.55
N ALA A 343 6.25 0.38 16.62
CA ALA A 343 5.38 1.43 17.12
C ALA A 343 5.94 1.94 18.45
N PHE A 344 6.55 3.09 18.43
CA PHE A 344 6.96 3.80 19.64
C PHE A 344 5.78 4.55 20.22
N ARG A 345 5.55 4.38 21.53
CA ARG A 345 4.44 5.03 22.25
C ARG A 345 4.96 5.67 23.50
N GLU A 346 4.71 6.96 23.62
CA GLU A 346 5.06 7.75 24.79
C GLU A 346 3.97 8.77 25.09
N GLN A 347 3.90 9.18 26.34
CA GLN A 347 3.06 10.30 26.74
C GLN A 347 3.90 11.58 26.68
N TRP A 348 3.86 12.27 25.52
CA TRP A 348 4.43 13.60 25.41
C TRP A 348 3.43 14.64 25.89
N PHE A 349 3.91 15.78 26.33
CA PHE A 349 3.11 16.90 26.85
C PHE A 349 2.40 16.63 28.22
N VAL A 350 2.93 15.71 29.00
CA VAL A 350 2.54 15.58 30.40
C VAL A 350 3.39 16.55 31.20
N GLN A 351 2.77 17.54 31.83
CA GLN A 351 3.48 18.36 32.81
C GLN A 351 3.99 17.47 33.95
N PRO A 352 5.30 17.47 34.23
CA PRO A 352 5.79 16.77 35.42
C PRO A 352 5.11 17.39 36.66
N ARG A 353 4.46 16.59 37.45
CA ARG A 353 4.08 17.02 38.78
C ARG A 353 5.37 17.16 39.57
N ILE A 354 5.75 18.40 39.89
CA ILE A 354 6.79 18.71 40.85
C ILE A 354 6.05 18.62 42.19
N ASP A 355 6.20 17.51 42.90
CA ASP A 355 5.80 17.38 44.29
C ASP A 355 6.83 18.04 45.19
#